data_2ebbbc70d16cc70f70ce789e97c4d410
#
_entry.id   2ebbbc70d16cc70f70ce789e97c4d410
#
_cell.length_a   1.000
_cell.length_b   1.000
_cell.length_c   1.000
_cell.angle_alpha   90.00
_cell.angle_beta   90.00
_cell.angle_gamma   90.00
#
_symmetry.space_group_name_H-M   'P 1'
#
loop_
_entity.id
_entity.type
_entity.pdbx_description
1 polymer ?
#
loop_
_entity_poly.entity_id
_entity_poly.type
_entity_poly.pdbx_seq_one_letter_code
_entity_poly.pdbx_strand_id
1 'polypeptide(L)'
;FLYQLLHNEFNIVRSPRSYNSQLGVPLSVWQMSEKNTLGIFEAGISQPDEMERLQPIIAPTIGIITNIGEAHQENFLSSNQKCMEKLTLFNDCEAIIYDGDDLFIANCIESACLSHKAIAWSRTDSEAPLFIESIDKKEFETIIHCTLLGFNRVVTIPFTDDASIENVIHCMAVMLYLKP
;
A
#
# COMPACT_ATOMS: atom_id res chain seq x y z
N PHE A 1 -8.69 -5.82 3.82
CA PHE A 1 -9.25 -4.47 3.94
C PHE A 1 -9.67 -3.93 2.57
N LEU A 2 -8.74 -3.64 1.66
CA LEU A 2 -9.03 -3.02 0.36
C LEU A 2 -10.09 -3.79 -0.46
N TYR A 3 -10.01 -5.13 -0.50
CA TYR A 3 -11.04 -5.95 -1.12
C TYR A 3 -12.44 -5.71 -0.52
N GLN A 4 -12.54 -5.60 0.80
CA GLN A 4 -13.83 -5.38 1.48
C GLN A 4 -14.45 -4.02 1.15
N LEU A 5 -13.61 -3.03 0.90
CA LEU A 5 -14.07 -1.69 0.53
C LEU A 5 -14.51 -1.60 -0.94
N LEU A 6 -13.86 -2.33 -1.84
CA LEU A 6 -14.01 -2.16 -3.28
C LEU A 6 -14.84 -3.25 -3.99
N HIS A 7 -15.18 -4.37 -3.32
CA HIS A 7 -15.79 -5.53 -3.98
C HIS A 7 -17.22 -5.28 -4.53
N ASN A 8 -17.89 -4.24 -4.10
CA ASN A 8 -19.21 -3.87 -4.63
C ASN A 8 -19.12 -3.09 -5.96
N GLU A 9 -17.98 -2.46 -6.23
CA GLU A 9 -17.78 -1.59 -7.38
C GLU A 9 -16.88 -2.24 -8.46
N PHE A 10 -16.02 -3.15 -8.04
CA PHE A 10 -15.06 -3.81 -8.90
C PHE A 10 -15.22 -5.33 -8.88
N ASN A 11 -15.05 -5.97 -10.04
CA ASN A 11 -14.87 -7.42 -10.12
C ASN A 11 -13.40 -7.74 -9.85
N ILE A 12 -13.12 -8.12 -8.59
CA ILE A 12 -11.75 -8.19 -8.06
C ILE A 12 -11.20 -9.61 -8.12
N VAL A 13 -9.99 -9.75 -8.70
CA VAL A 13 -9.10 -10.88 -8.43
C VAL A 13 -8.07 -10.48 -7.39
N ARG A 14 -7.70 -11.37 -6.49
CA ARG A 14 -6.69 -11.09 -5.45
C ARG A 14 -5.88 -12.33 -5.10
N SER A 15 -4.69 -12.11 -4.54
CA SER A 15 -3.91 -13.20 -3.96
C SER A 15 -4.73 -13.97 -2.92
N PRO A 16 -4.88 -15.31 -3.07
CA PRO A 16 -5.53 -16.12 -2.06
C PRO A 16 -4.58 -16.29 -0.86
N ARG A 17 -5.06 -16.02 0.36
CA ARG A 17 -4.27 -16.16 1.61
C ARG A 17 -2.93 -15.43 1.51
N SER A 18 -1.82 -16.13 1.80
CA SER A 18 -0.43 -15.64 1.79
C SER A 18 0.33 -15.99 0.50
N TYR A 19 -0.33 -16.01 -0.67
CA TYR A 19 0.32 -16.26 -1.97
C TYR A 19 1.05 -15.00 -2.44
N ASN A 20 2.13 -14.63 -1.72
CA ASN A 20 2.94 -13.43 -1.93
C ASN A 20 4.38 -13.73 -2.40
N SER A 21 4.72 -15.01 -2.64
CA SER A 21 6.05 -15.45 -3.08
C SER A 21 6.22 -15.37 -4.60
N GLN A 22 7.47 -15.60 -5.06
CA GLN A 22 7.84 -15.68 -6.47
C GLN A 22 7.03 -16.70 -7.30
N LEU A 23 6.41 -17.68 -6.65
CA LEU A 23 5.50 -18.64 -7.27
C LEU A 23 4.03 -18.29 -7.03
N GLY A 24 3.70 -17.84 -5.82
CA GLY A 24 2.33 -17.54 -5.43
C GLY A 24 1.72 -16.36 -6.16
N VAL A 25 2.51 -15.31 -6.40
CA VAL A 25 2.07 -14.11 -7.11
C VAL A 25 1.72 -14.41 -8.58
N PRO A 26 2.60 -15.04 -9.38
CA PRO A 26 2.25 -15.42 -10.76
C PRO A 26 1.00 -16.31 -10.85
N LEU A 27 0.84 -17.27 -9.94
CA LEU A 27 -0.36 -18.12 -9.90
C LEU A 27 -1.62 -17.32 -9.57
N SER A 28 -1.50 -16.26 -8.76
CA SER A 28 -2.62 -15.36 -8.45
C SER A 28 -2.97 -14.47 -9.65
N VAL A 29 -1.97 -13.93 -10.32
CA VAL A 29 -2.14 -13.12 -11.54
C VAL A 29 -2.76 -13.95 -12.65
N TRP A 30 -2.39 -15.20 -12.81
CA TRP A 30 -2.95 -16.10 -13.83
C TRP A 30 -4.45 -16.36 -13.67
N GLN A 31 -5.03 -16.09 -12.49
CA GLN A 31 -6.48 -16.19 -12.30
C GLN A 31 -7.25 -14.99 -12.87
N MET A 32 -6.55 -13.96 -13.33
CA MET A 32 -7.19 -12.82 -14.00
C MET A 32 -7.85 -13.24 -15.31
N SER A 33 -9.00 -12.66 -15.59
CA SER A 33 -9.76 -12.82 -16.81
C SER A 33 -10.27 -11.46 -17.29
N GLU A 34 -10.76 -11.38 -18.51
CA GLU A 34 -11.38 -10.17 -19.07
C GLU A 34 -12.56 -9.64 -18.26
N LYS A 35 -13.11 -10.43 -17.34
CA LYS A 35 -14.21 -10.02 -16.45
C LYS A 35 -13.72 -9.22 -15.25
N ASN A 36 -12.44 -9.35 -14.91
CA ASN A 36 -11.89 -8.65 -13.74
C ASN A 36 -11.56 -7.21 -14.10
N THR A 37 -11.99 -6.30 -13.24
CA THR A 37 -11.75 -4.86 -13.40
C THR A 37 -10.70 -4.33 -12.44
N LEU A 38 -10.31 -5.13 -11.45
CA LEU A 38 -9.26 -4.80 -10.47
C LEU A 38 -8.52 -6.07 -10.04
N GLY A 39 -7.18 -5.98 -9.96
CA GLY A 39 -6.31 -6.98 -9.33
C GLY A 39 -5.70 -6.43 -8.04
N ILE A 40 -5.71 -7.20 -6.95
CA ILE A 40 -5.06 -6.85 -5.69
C ILE A 40 -4.08 -7.96 -5.34
N PHE A 41 -2.79 -7.67 -5.44
CA PHE A 41 -1.72 -8.64 -5.20
C PHE A 41 -0.79 -8.16 -4.11
N GLU A 42 -0.42 -9.08 -3.22
CA GLU A 42 0.63 -8.85 -2.23
C GLU A 42 1.93 -9.48 -2.75
N ALA A 43 3.00 -8.69 -2.80
CA ALA A 43 4.33 -9.16 -3.18
C ALA A 43 5.25 -9.17 -1.95
N GLY A 44 5.57 -10.36 -1.47
CA GLY A 44 6.57 -10.57 -0.44
C GLY A 44 7.97 -10.60 -1.05
N ILE A 45 8.96 -10.23 -0.24
CA ILE A 45 10.37 -10.26 -0.61
C ILE A 45 11.15 -11.10 0.38
N SER A 46 11.99 -11.99 -0.13
CA SER A 46 12.91 -12.81 0.66
C SER A 46 14.37 -12.65 0.25
N GLN A 47 14.62 -12.27 -0.99
CA GLN A 47 15.97 -12.07 -1.54
C GLN A 47 16.01 -10.90 -2.53
N PRO A 48 17.20 -10.33 -2.83
CA PRO A 48 17.38 -9.38 -3.92
C PRO A 48 16.92 -9.94 -5.28
N ASP A 49 16.57 -9.05 -6.20
CA ASP A 49 16.13 -9.29 -7.58
C ASP A 49 14.76 -10.01 -7.71
N GLU A 50 14.04 -10.21 -6.61
CA GLU A 50 12.70 -10.82 -6.64
C GLU A 50 11.65 -9.85 -7.18
N MET A 51 11.74 -8.55 -6.85
CA MET A 51 10.76 -7.56 -7.30
C MET A 51 10.92 -7.23 -8.79
N GLU A 52 12.15 -7.22 -9.31
CA GLU A 52 12.40 -7.07 -10.74
C GLU A 52 11.74 -8.18 -11.56
N ARG A 53 11.69 -9.41 -11.02
CA ARG A 53 11.02 -10.54 -11.69
C ARG A 53 9.50 -10.47 -11.60
N LEU A 54 8.95 -9.97 -10.48
CA LEU A 54 7.51 -9.86 -10.27
C LEU A 54 6.91 -8.65 -10.98
N GLN A 55 7.67 -7.58 -11.17
CA GLN A 55 7.19 -6.35 -11.78
C GLN A 55 6.52 -6.57 -13.15
N PRO A 56 7.13 -7.23 -14.14
CA PRO A 56 6.49 -7.46 -15.44
C PRO A 56 5.32 -8.44 -15.37
N ILE A 57 5.24 -9.28 -14.33
CA ILE A 57 4.15 -10.24 -14.15
C ILE A 57 2.91 -9.55 -13.60
N ILE A 58 3.09 -8.70 -12.59
CA ILE A 58 1.99 -7.95 -11.96
C ILE A 58 1.63 -6.74 -12.82
N ALA A 59 2.64 -6.05 -13.36
CA ALA A 59 2.53 -4.76 -14.06
C ALA A 59 1.60 -3.79 -13.30
N PRO A 60 1.93 -3.46 -12.03
CA PRO A 60 1.01 -2.74 -11.16
C PRO A 60 0.82 -1.30 -11.64
N THR A 61 -0.43 -0.81 -11.62
CA THR A 61 -0.76 0.60 -11.87
C THR A 61 -0.70 1.42 -10.59
N ILE A 62 -0.99 0.80 -9.45
CA ILE A 62 -0.94 1.44 -8.13
C ILE A 62 -0.06 0.58 -7.22
N GLY A 63 0.95 1.19 -6.63
CA GLY A 63 1.78 0.61 -5.57
C GLY A 63 1.32 1.08 -4.20
N ILE A 64 1.39 0.18 -3.22
CA ILE A 64 1.20 0.53 -1.80
C ILE A 64 2.42 0.00 -1.05
N ILE A 65 3.13 0.88 -0.37
CA ILE A 65 4.20 0.49 0.54
C ILE A 65 3.78 0.83 1.96
N THR A 66 3.59 -0.20 2.79
CA THR A 66 3.10 -0.05 4.16
C THR A 66 4.25 0.21 5.13
N ASN A 67 5.16 -0.74 5.23
CA ASN A 67 6.35 -0.63 6.08
C ASN A 67 7.50 -1.49 5.56
N ILE A 68 8.69 -1.27 6.09
CA ILE A 68 9.88 -2.10 5.87
C ILE A 68 10.18 -2.86 7.16
N GLY A 69 9.53 -4.00 7.34
CA GLY A 69 9.74 -4.87 8.50
C GLY A 69 11.07 -5.62 8.46
N GLU A 70 11.41 -6.27 9.57
CA GLU A 70 12.67 -7.02 9.75
C GLU A 70 12.69 -8.40 9.09
N ALA A 71 11.55 -8.93 8.64
CA ALA A 71 11.47 -10.26 8.01
C ALA A 71 12.47 -10.38 6.85
N HIS A 72 13.27 -11.46 6.84
CA HIS A 72 14.32 -11.73 5.83
C HIS A 72 15.43 -10.65 5.73
N GLN A 73 15.63 -9.85 6.80
CA GLN A 73 16.65 -8.79 6.80
C GLN A 73 18.07 -9.37 6.64
N GLU A 74 18.30 -10.60 7.07
CA GLU A 74 19.56 -11.33 6.94
C GLU A 74 20.00 -11.53 5.48
N ASN A 75 19.07 -11.45 4.52
CA ASN A 75 19.36 -11.64 3.10
C ASN A 75 19.67 -10.31 2.37
N PHE A 76 19.64 -9.20 3.09
CA PHE A 76 19.89 -7.85 2.54
C PHE A 76 21.05 -7.19 3.28
N LEU A 77 21.88 -6.42 2.56
CA LEU A 77 22.99 -5.68 3.14
C LEU A 77 22.52 -4.58 4.11
N SER A 78 21.31 -4.05 3.90
CA SER A 78 20.72 -2.99 4.72
C SER A 78 19.21 -2.89 4.49
N SER A 79 18.51 -2.23 5.41
CA SER A 79 17.09 -1.88 5.22
C SER A 79 16.89 -0.96 4.00
N ASN A 80 17.87 -0.12 3.67
CA ASN A 80 17.82 0.71 2.48
C ASN A 80 17.81 -0.14 1.20
N GLN A 81 18.72 -1.13 1.07
CA GLN A 81 18.71 -2.06 -0.06
C GLN A 81 17.35 -2.75 -0.19
N LYS A 82 16.80 -3.24 0.92
CA LYS A 82 15.51 -3.92 0.94
C LYS A 82 14.36 -3.00 0.53
N CYS A 83 14.37 -1.74 0.97
CA CYS A 83 13.37 -0.75 0.57
C CYS A 83 13.49 -0.44 -0.93
N MET A 84 14.69 -0.20 -1.44
CA MET A 84 14.95 0.04 -2.86
C MET A 84 14.50 -1.14 -3.72
N GLU A 85 14.77 -2.37 -3.27
CA GLU A 85 14.31 -3.58 -3.94
C GLU A 85 12.77 -3.64 -4.02
N LYS A 86 12.06 -3.36 -2.91
CA LYS A 86 10.60 -3.30 -2.93
C LYS A 86 10.07 -2.21 -3.89
N LEU A 87 10.72 -1.06 -3.95
CA LEU A 87 10.34 0.04 -4.83
C LEU A 87 10.51 -0.30 -6.32
N THR A 88 11.40 -1.25 -6.67
CA THR A 88 11.56 -1.73 -8.04
C THR A 88 10.23 -2.24 -8.63
N LEU A 89 9.39 -2.86 -7.80
CA LEU A 89 8.05 -3.30 -8.20
C LEU A 89 7.18 -2.15 -8.74
N PHE A 90 7.44 -0.91 -8.31
CA PHE A 90 6.63 0.26 -8.61
C PHE A 90 7.22 1.19 -9.67
N ASN A 91 8.29 0.76 -10.36
CA ASN A 91 8.96 1.59 -11.37
C ASN A 91 7.99 2.09 -12.46
N ASP A 92 7.02 1.29 -12.87
CA ASP A 92 6.07 1.63 -13.93
C ASP A 92 4.66 1.97 -13.42
N CYS A 93 4.47 2.08 -12.09
CA CYS A 93 3.20 2.50 -11.50
C CYS A 93 2.85 3.94 -11.88
N GLU A 94 1.56 4.24 -11.91
CA GLU A 94 1.02 5.60 -12.02
C GLU A 94 1.02 6.33 -10.66
N ALA A 95 0.84 5.57 -9.57
CA ALA A 95 0.81 6.10 -8.22
C ALA A 95 1.46 5.15 -7.21
N ILE A 96 2.11 5.72 -6.18
CA ILE A 96 2.69 5.00 -5.04
C ILE A 96 2.14 5.61 -3.76
N ILE A 97 1.39 4.83 -3.00
CA ILE A 97 0.76 5.24 -1.74
C ILE A 97 1.64 4.80 -0.57
N TYR A 98 1.91 5.72 0.35
CA TYR A 98 2.77 5.47 1.51
C TYR A 98 2.46 6.38 2.68
N ASP A 99 3.01 6.09 3.86
CA ASP A 99 3.03 6.97 5.03
C ASP A 99 4.09 8.05 4.85
N GLY A 100 3.67 9.29 4.65
CA GLY A 100 4.55 10.44 4.49
C GLY A 100 5.35 10.80 5.73
N ASP A 101 4.92 10.37 6.90
CA ASP A 101 5.62 10.58 8.17
C ASP A 101 6.74 9.53 8.37
N ASP A 102 6.76 8.43 7.61
CA ASP A 102 7.90 7.51 7.53
C ASP A 102 9.01 8.12 6.65
N LEU A 103 9.88 8.91 7.28
CA LEU A 103 11.00 9.56 6.61
C LEU A 103 11.97 8.57 5.93
N PHE A 104 12.05 7.33 6.43
CA PHE A 104 12.89 6.32 5.79
C PHE A 104 12.33 5.90 4.44
N ILE A 105 11.04 5.60 4.36
CA ILE A 105 10.36 5.28 3.09
C ILE A 105 10.37 6.48 2.15
N ALA A 106 10.07 7.68 2.65
CA ALA A 106 10.10 8.91 1.87
C ALA A 106 11.46 9.15 1.20
N ASN A 107 12.58 9.02 1.94
CA ASN A 107 13.93 9.14 1.42
C ASN A 107 14.27 8.05 0.38
N CYS A 108 13.76 6.82 0.56
CA CYS A 108 13.95 5.75 -0.43
C CYS A 108 13.20 6.07 -1.74
N ILE A 109 11.96 6.58 -1.66
CA ILE A 109 11.15 7.00 -2.82
C ILE A 109 11.85 8.14 -3.58
N GLU A 110 12.40 9.12 -2.87
CA GLU A 110 13.18 10.20 -3.47
C GLU A 110 14.44 9.66 -4.16
N SER A 111 15.20 8.80 -3.47
CA SER A 111 16.42 8.19 -4.00
C SER A 111 16.16 7.33 -5.24
N ALA A 112 14.99 6.70 -5.32
CA ALA A 112 14.53 5.95 -6.48
C ALA A 112 13.97 6.84 -7.62
N CYS A 113 13.96 8.17 -7.45
CA CYS A 113 13.36 9.14 -8.39
C CYS A 113 11.85 8.92 -8.64
N LEU A 114 11.12 8.39 -7.66
CA LEU A 114 9.69 8.05 -7.76
C LEU A 114 8.76 9.10 -7.13
N SER A 115 9.31 10.20 -6.57
CA SER A 115 8.53 11.24 -5.86
C SER A 115 7.42 11.87 -6.72
N HIS A 116 7.60 11.92 -8.04
CA HIS A 116 6.63 12.53 -8.96
C HIS A 116 5.29 11.77 -9.04
N LYS A 117 5.22 10.54 -8.56
CA LYS A 117 4.02 9.70 -8.51
C LYS A 117 3.67 9.23 -7.09
N ALA A 118 4.37 9.74 -6.09
CA ALA A 118 4.13 9.39 -4.70
C ALA A 118 2.94 10.18 -4.13
N ILE A 119 2.03 9.46 -3.46
CA ILE A 119 0.85 10.00 -2.78
C ILE A 119 0.99 9.65 -1.30
N ALA A 120 1.37 10.66 -0.50
CA ALA A 120 1.50 10.49 0.93
C ALA A 120 0.18 10.72 1.65
N TRP A 121 -0.09 9.92 2.68
CA TRP A 121 -0.95 10.33 3.77
C TRP A 121 -0.06 10.74 4.96
N SER A 122 -0.55 11.60 5.86
CA SER A 122 0.26 12.11 6.95
C SER A 122 -0.59 12.45 8.19
N ARG A 123 0.05 12.41 9.36
CA ARG A 123 -0.48 12.91 10.64
C ARG A 123 0.16 14.25 11.05
N THR A 124 1.20 14.65 10.34
CA THR A 124 2.00 15.85 10.68
C THR A 124 1.92 16.94 9.60
N ASP A 125 1.70 16.57 8.34
CA ASP A 125 1.56 17.50 7.22
C ASP A 125 0.08 17.72 6.88
N SER A 126 -0.45 18.87 7.25
CA SER A 126 -1.85 19.26 6.97
C SER A 126 -2.15 19.49 5.48
N GLU A 127 -1.14 19.64 4.64
CA GLU A 127 -1.28 19.81 3.19
C GLU A 127 -1.31 18.46 2.44
N ALA A 128 -1.10 17.34 3.15
CA ALA A 128 -1.19 16.02 2.56
C ALA A 128 -2.59 15.75 1.98
N PRO A 129 -2.71 15.05 0.83
CA PRO A 129 -4.00 14.69 0.22
C PRO A 129 -4.96 13.97 1.17
N LEU A 130 -4.41 13.18 2.10
CA LEU A 130 -5.10 12.60 3.24
C LEU A 130 -4.33 12.97 4.52
N PHE A 131 -4.86 13.93 5.26
CA PHE A 131 -4.33 14.33 6.56
C PHE A 131 -5.14 13.69 7.68
N ILE A 132 -4.49 13.01 8.61
CA ILE A 132 -5.10 12.37 9.77
C ILE A 132 -4.97 13.30 10.97
N GLU A 133 -6.07 13.94 11.34
CA GLU A 133 -6.12 14.93 12.44
C GLU A 133 -6.03 14.28 13.82
N SER A 134 -6.83 13.22 14.04
CA SER A 134 -6.80 12.44 15.28
C SER A 134 -7.29 11.00 15.06
N ILE A 135 -6.87 10.13 15.98
CA ILE A 135 -7.27 8.72 16.06
C ILE A 135 -7.74 8.44 17.47
N ASP A 136 -9.05 8.27 17.66
CA ASP A 136 -9.68 8.06 18.95
C ASP A 136 -10.04 6.57 19.10
N LYS A 137 -9.18 5.81 19.79
CA LYS A 137 -9.41 4.38 20.08
C LYS A 137 -10.40 4.22 21.22
N LYS A 138 -11.43 3.42 20.98
CA LYS A 138 -12.40 2.96 21.99
C LYS A 138 -12.24 1.47 22.23
N GLU A 139 -13.11 0.88 23.03
CA GLU A 139 -13.03 -0.54 23.40
C GLU A 139 -13.15 -1.48 22.18
N PHE A 140 -14.05 -1.19 21.22
CA PHE A 140 -14.35 -2.06 20.09
C PHE A 140 -14.29 -1.36 18.72
N GLU A 141 -13.94 -0.10 18.69
CA GLU A 141 -13.89 0.70 17.47
C GLU A 141 -12.84 1.78 17.58
N THR A 142 -12.42 2.30 16.44
CA THR A 142 -11.57 3.49 16.35
C THR A 142 -12.27 4.53 15.47
N ILE A 143 -12.29 5.77 15.92
CA ILE A 143 -12.78 6.92 15.16
C ILE A 143 -11.56 7.67 14.63
N ILE A 144 -11.51 7.85 13.32
CA ILE A 144 -10.47 8.57 12.61
C ILE A 144 -11.06 9.88 12.11
N HIS A 145 -10.54 11.01 12.59
CA HIS A 145 -10.82 12.33 12.06
C HIS A 145 -9.76 12.68 11.03
N CYS A 146 -10.16 13.04 9.85
CA CYS A 146 -9.23 13.32 8.76
C CYS A 146 -9.75 14.40 7.81
N THR A 147 -8.81 15.07 7.15
CA THR A 147 -9.08 15.92 6.00
C THR A 147 -8.70 15.20 4.73
N LEU A 148 -9.64 15.07 3.82
CA LEU A 148 -9.55 14.35 2.56
C LEU A 148 -9.74 15.35 1.41
N LEU A 149 -8.67 15.67 0.66
CA LEU A 149 -8.70 16.71 -0.40
C LEU A 149 -9.32 18.03 0.08
N GLY A 150 -9.02 18.46 1.29
CA GLY A 150 -9.54 19.70 1.90
C GLY A 150 -10.94 19.57 2.53
N PHE A 151 -11.54 18.38 2.58
CA PHE A 151 -12.85 18.15 3.19
C PHE A 151 -12.71 17.31 4.46
N ASN A 152 -13.21 17.80 5.59
CA ASN A 152 -13.22 17.06 6.83
C ASN A 152 -14.12 15.83 6.72
N ARG A 153 -13.63 14.71 7.23
CA ARG A 153 -14.32 13.42 7.28
C ARG A 153 -14.10 12.76 8.64
N VAL A 154 -15.08 11.95 9.03
CA VAL A 154 -14.98 11.10 10.21
C VAL A 154 -15.28 9.67 9.75
N VAL A 155 -14.34 8.77 10.02
CA VAL A 155 -14.45 7.36 9.65
C VAL A 155 -14.39 6.53 10.93
N THR A 156 -15.38 5.65 11.11
CA THR A 156 -15.39 4.69 12.23
C THR A 156 -15.04 3.30 11.71
N ILE A 157 -14.10 2.63 12.34
CA ILE A 157 -13.64 1.30 11.97
C ILE A 157 -13.70 0.33 13.15
N PRO A 158 -14.02 -0.97 12.92
CA PRO A 158 -14.12 -1.98 13.97
C PRO A 158 -12.75 -2.60 14.30
N PHE A 159 -11.69 -1.81 14.37
CA PHE A 159 -10.33 -2.22 14.67
C PHE A 159 -9.72 -1.26 15.68
N THR A 160 -8.91 -1.79 16.60
CA THR A 160 -8.28 -1.00 17.67
C THR A 160 -6.76 -1.17 17.74
N ASP A 161 -6.22 -2.12 16.98
CA ASP A 161 -4.78 -2.32 16.86
C ASP A 161 -4.15 -1.37 15.80
N ASP A 162 -2.92 -0.94 16.05
CA ASP A 162 -2.25 0.06 15.22
C ASP A 162 -2.03 -0.42 13.78
N ALA A 163 -1.70 -1.68 13.58
CA ALA A 163 -1.44 -2.21 12.25
C ALA A 163 -2.71 -2.22 11.37
N SER A 164 -3.87 -2.59 11.95
CA SER A 164 -5.15 -2.55 11.25
C SER A 164 -5.57 -1.10 10.94
N ILE A 165 -5.34 -0.17 11.86
CA ILE A 165 -5.64 1.25 11.66
C ILE A 165 -4.80 1.81 10.51
N GLU A 166 -3.51 1.58 10.51
CA GLU A 166 -2.59 2.00 9.46
C GLU A 166 -2.98 1.42 8.08
N ASN A 167 -3.29 0.12 8.04
CA ASN A 167 -3.77 -0.52 6.82
C ASN A 167 -5.06 0.11 6.28
N VAL A 168 -5.98 0.51 7.16
CA VAL A 168 -7.20 1.22 6.74
C VAL A 168 -6.87 2.61 6.19
N ILE A 169 -5.94 3.34 6.80
CA ILE A 169 -5.50 4.65 6.29
C ILE A 169 -4.89 4.51 4.90
N HIS A 170 -4.04 3.52 4.65
CA HIS A 170 -3.54 3.20 3.31
C HIS A 170 -4.68 2.92 2.32
N CYS A 171 -5.69 2.15 2.74
CA CYS A 171 -6.86 1.90 1.90
C CYS A 171 -7.66 3.18 1.60
N MET A 172 -7.80 4.09 2.57
CA MET A 172 -8.45 5.39 2.34
C MET A 172 -7.67 6.21 1.30
N ALA A 173 -6.34 6.20 1.35
CA ALA A 173 -5.51 6.88 0.36
C ALA A 173 -5.63 6.25 -1.05
N VAL A 174 -5.78 4.92 -1.15
CA VAL A 174 -6.10 4.24 -2.43
C VAL A 174 -7.45 4.69 -2.98
N MET A 175 -8.47 4.76 -2.14
CA MET A 175 -9.81 5.20 -2.56
C MET A 175 -9.80 6.64 -3.06
N LEU A 176 -8.98 7.52 -2.48
CA LEU A 176 -8.75 8.87 -2.98
C LEU A 176 -8.27 8.89 -4.43
N TYR A 177 -7.31 8.03 -4.74
CA TYR A 177 -6.74 7.94 -6.08
C TYR A 177 -7.74 7.34 -7.07
N LEU A 178 -8.42 6.26 -6.70
CA LEU A 178 -9.40 5.60 -7.57
C LEU A 178 -10.65 6.46 -7.82
N LYS A 179 -10.97 7.41 -6.94
CA LYS A 179 -12.19 8.26 -7.01
C LYS A 179 -13.45 7.47 -7.38
N PRO A 180 -13.74 6.36 -6.67
CA PRO A 180 -14.96 5.61 -6.90
C PRO A 180 -16.20 6.43 -6.55
#